data_ecf304e6dc486cd28fde9568b23b18ac
#
_entry.id   ecf304e6dc486cd28fde9568b23b18ac
#
_cell.length_a   1.000
_cell.length_b   1.000
_cell.length_c   1.000
_cell.angle_alpha   90.00
_cell.angle_beta   90.00
_cell.angle_gamma   90.00
#
_symmetry.space_group_name_H-M   'P 1'
#
loop_
_entity.id
_entity.type
_entity.pdbx_description
1 polymer ?
#
loop_
_entity_poly.entity_id
_entity_poly.type
_entity_poly.pdbx_seq_one_letter_code
_entity_poly.pdbx_strand_id
1 'polypeptide(L)'
;SSNAALNHMTANLAMDFGPDVRINAVGPGAVKTRALESVMTPEIERKMLAHTPIKRLGVIEDIAGAVLFFAAPISSWVTGQVLFVNGGGVQTLD
;
A
#
# COMPACT_ATOMS: atom_id res chain seq x y z
N SER A 1 15.09 -2.91 -6.14
CA SER A 1 14.31 -2.94 -4.90
C SER A 1 12.98 -3.68 -5.12
N SER A 2 12.36 -4.13 -4.04
CA SER A 2 11.08 -4.83 -4.12
C SER A 2 9.97 -3.92 -4.64
N ASN A 3 10.01 -2.64 -4.33
CA ASN A 3 9.03 -1.67 -4.84
C ASN A 3 9.20 -1.46 -6.35
N ALA A 4 10.42 -1.40 -6.84
CA ALA A 4 10.69 -1.28 -8.27
C ALA A 4 10.19 -2.52 -9.01
N ALA A 5 10.41 -3.71 -8.46
CA ALA A 5 9.93 -4.97 -9.04
C ALA A 5 8.40 -4.99 -9.10
N LEU A 6 7.74 -4.56 -8.04
CA LEU A 6 6.28 -4.50 -8.00
C LEU A 6 5.73 -3.53 -9.03
N ASN A 7 6.33 -2.35 -9.16
CA ASN A 7 5.94 -1.37 -10.16
C ASN A 7 6.07 -1.93 -11.58
N HIS A 8 7.20 -2.57 -11.85
CA HIS A 8 7.48 -3.11 -13.18
C HIS A 8 6.51 -4.25 -13.53
N MET A 9 6.30 -5.17 -12.61
CA MET A 9 5.38 -6.29 -12.81
C MET A 9 3.95 -5.81 -13.04
N THR A 10 3.50 -4.84 -12.24
CA THR A 10 2.14 -4.31 -12.35
C THR A 10 1.93 -3.63 -13.71
N ALA A 11 2.91 -2.85 -14.17
CA ALA A 11 2.84 -2.19 -15.46
C ALA A 11 2.80 -3.21 -16.61
N ASN A 12 3.62 -4.26 -16.52
CA ASN A 12 3.65 -5.31 -17.55
C ASN A 12 2.33 -6.08 -17.62
N LEU A 13 1.77 -6.44 -16.46
CA LEU A 13 0.48 -7.12 -16.41
C LEU A 13 -0.64 -6.25 -16.97
N ALA A 14 -0.60 -4.96 -16.69
CA ALA A 14 -1.60 -4.03 -17.22
C ALA A 14 -1.54 -3.97 -18.76
N MET A 15 -0.35 -4.00 -19.33
CA MET A 15 -0.18 -4.05 -20.79
C MET A 15 -0.73 -5.33 -21.37
N ASP A 16 -0.48 -6.47 -20.70
CA ASP A 16 -0.90 -7.78 -21.19
C ASP A 16 -2.42 -7.96 -21.14
N PHE A 17 -3.08 -7.41 -20.13
CA PHE A 17 -4.51 -7.61 -19.90
C PHE A 17 -5.41 -6.45 -20.38
N GLY A 18 -4.81 -5.33 -20.73
CA GLY A 18 -5.60 -4.22 -21.29
C GLY A 18 -6.06 -4.52 -22.71
N PRO A 19 -7.13 -3.89 -23.17
CA PRO A 19 -7.97 -2.95 -22.43
C PRO A 19 -9.07 -3.61 -21.59
N ASP A 20 -9.18 -4.93 -21.61
CA ASP A 20 -10.32 -5.65 -21.03
C ASP A 20 -10.29 -5.70 -19.51
N VAL A 21 -9.09 -5.74 -18.93
CA VAL A 21 -8.91 -5.85 -17.48
C VAL A 21 -7.88 -4.80 -17.03
N ARG A 22 -8.22 -4.08 -15.97
CA ARG A 22 -7.28 -3.18 -15.31
C ARG A 22 -6.55 -3.93 -14.21
N ILE A 23 -5.24 -3.70 -14.12
CA ILE A 23 -4.37 -4.33 -13.11
C ILE A 23 -3.68 -3.22 -12.34
N ASN A 24 -3.93 -3.16 -11.06
CA ASN A 24 -3.28 -2.23 -10.15
C ASN A 24 -2.85 -3.00 -8.89
N ALA A 25 -1.99 -2.40 -8.10
CA ALA A 25 -1.52 -3.01 -6.87
C ALA A 25 -1.62 -2.04 -5.71
N VAL A 26 -1.82 -2.57 -4.51
CA VAL A 26 -1.80 -1.79 -3.27
C VAL A 26 -0.62 -2.28 -2.44
N GLY A 27 0.28 -1.36 -2.07
CA GLY A 27 1.42 -1.66 -1.21
C GLY A 27 1.15 -1.14 0.20
N PRO A 28 0.87 -2.01 1.18
CA PRO A 28 0.61 -1.53 2.53
C PRO A 28 1.91 -1.18 3.26
N GLY A 29 1.81 -0.19 4.15
CA GLY A 29 2.85 0.10 5.12
C GLY A 29 2.63 -0.68 6.40
N ALA A 30 2.99 -0.07 7.54
CA ALA A 30 2.80 -0.70 8.84
C ALA A 30 1.33 -0.65 9.24
N VAL A 31 0.67 -1.80 9.22
CA VAL A 31 -0.75 -1.94 9.54
C VAL A 31 -0.91 -2.67 10.88
N LYS A 32 -1.81 -2.17 11.69
CA LYS A 32 -2.09 -2.70 13.02
C LYS A 32 -2.84 -4.03 12.89
N THR A 33 -2.17 -5.12 13.23
CA THR A 33 -2.75 -6.46 13.25
C THR A 33 -2.81 -6.96 14.68
N ARG A 34 -3.54 -8.05 14.93
CA ARG A 34 -3.59 -8.65 16.26
C ARG A 34 -2.20 -9.08 16.74
N ALA A 35 -1.42 -9.68 15.84
CA ALA A 35 -0.06 -10.10 16.19
C ALA A 35 0.82 -8.90 16.56
N LEU A 36 0.72 -7.82 15.81
CA LEU A 36 1.48 -6.61 16.08
C LEU A 36 1.02 -5.95 17.38
N GLU A 37 -0.29 -5.88 17.60
CA GLU A 37 -0.83 -5.30 18.84
C GLU A 37 -0.34 -6.01 20.09
N SER A 38 -0.18 -7.34 20.02
CA SER A 38 0.22 -8.13 21.20
C SER A 38 1.63 -7.80 21.69
N VAL A 39 2.50 -7.26 20.81
CA VAL A 39 3.88 -6.92 21.16
C VAL A 39 4.14 -5.42 21.13
N MET A 40 3.12 -4.62 20.81
CA MET A 40 3.28 -3.18 20.64
C MET A 40 3.33 -2.45 21.97
N THR A 41 4.31 -1.57 22.11
CA THR A 41 4.38 -0.62 23.23
C THR A 41 4.40 0.79 22.63
N PRO A 42 4.04 1.84 23.43
CA PRO A 42 4.12 3.22 22.93
C PRO A 42 5.49 3.58 22.40
N GLU A 43 6.55 3.07 23.03
CA GLU A 43 7.92 3.32 22.58
C GLU A 43 8.22 2.67 21.22
N ILE A 44 7.81 1.42 21.05
CA ILE A 44 8.00 0.72 19.77
C ILE A 44 7.24 1.44 18.67
N GLU A 45 5.98 1.82 18.94
CA GLU A 45 5.15 2.53 17.96
C GLU A 45 5.80 3.85 17.56
N ARG A 46 6.32 4.61 18.53
CA ARG A 46 6.99 5.87 18.25
C ARG A 46 8.19 5.69 17.35
N LYS A 47 8.99 4.62 17.56
CA LYS A 47 10.14 4.32 16.72
C LYS A 47 9.71 3.93 15.31
N MET A 48 8.65 3.13 15.20
CA MET A 48 8.13 2.73 13.88
C MET A 48 7.62 3.93 13.08
N LEU A 49 7.09 4.93 13.75
CA LEU A 49 6.51 6.11 13.11
C LEU A 49 7.46 7.29 12.99
N ALA A 50 8.73 7.11 13.37
CA ALA A 50 9.71 8.22 13.40
C ALA A 50 9.81 8.95 12.05
N HIS A 51 9.72 8.21 10.95
CA HIS A 51 9.83 8.77 9.59
C HIS A 51 8.51 8.69 8.81
N THR A 52 7.40 8.62 9.52
CA THR A 52 6.06 8.52 8.94
C THR A 52 5.32 9.82 9.22
N PRO A 53 4.96 10.59 8.18
CA PRO A 53 4.24 11.86 8.36
C PRO A 53 2.93 11.73 9.14
N ILE A 54 2.13 10.71 8.84
CA ILE A 54 0.91 10.44 9.58
C ILE A 54 1.26 9.59 10.80
N LYS A 55 1.15 10.17 11.99
CA LYS A 55 1.69 9.61 13.23
C LYS A 55 0.75 8.59 13.85
N ARG A 56 0.38 7.57 13.08
CA ARG A 56 -0.35 6.40 13.57
C ARG A 56 -0.08 5.23 12.63
N LEU A 57 -0.25 4.02 13.14
CA LEU A 57 -0.25 2.83 12.30
C LEU A 57 -1.51 2.84 11.44
N GLY A 58 -1.43 2.24 10.27
CA GLY A 58 -2.60 2.02 9.44
C GLY A 58 -3.52 0.99 10.07
N VAL A 59 -4.77 1.01 9.65
CA VAL A 59 -5.75 -0.02 10.00
C VAL A 59 -6.24 -0.69 8.72
N ILE A 60 -6.92 -1.82 8.86
CA ILE A 60 -7.41 -2.59 7.69
C ILE A 60 -8.25 -1.71 6.76
N GLU A 61 -9.06 -0.81 7.33
CA GLU A 61 -9.92 0.07 6.55
C GLU A 61 -9.13 1.01 5.63
N ASP A 62 -7.92 1.39 6.02
CA ASP A 62 -7.07 2.22 5.17
C ASP A 62 -6.69 1.49 3.89
N ILE A 63 -6.39 0.19 4.01
CA ILE A 63 -6.04 -0.64 2.85
C ILE A 63 -7.29 -0.93 2.01
N ALA A 64 -8.40 -1.26 2.67
CA ALA A 64 -9.65 -1.54 1.99
C ALA A 64 -10.12 -0.35 1.15
N GLY A 65 -9.92 0.87 1.64
CA GLY A 65 -10.26 2.08 0.90
C GLY A 65 -9.53 2.17 -0.45
N ALA A 66 -8.24 1.85 -0.46
CA ALA A 66 -7.46 1.85 -1.69
C ALA A 66 -7.94 0.76 -2.67
N VAL A 67 -8.24 -0.43 -2.16
CA VAL A 67 -8.77 -1.52 -2.99
C VAL A 67 -10.11 -1.13 -3.60
N LEU A 68 -11.01 -0.55 -2.81
CA LEU A 68 -12.31 -0.09 -3.27
C LEU A 68 -12.18 0.98 -4.35
N PHE A 69 -11.23 1.91 -4.19
CA PHE A 69 -10.96 2.91 -5.21
C PHE A 69 -10.60 2.25 -6.54
N PHE A 70 -9.66 1.31 -6.53
CA PHE A 70 -9.25 0.64 -7.76
C PHE A 70 -10.38 -0.20 -8.36
N ALA A 71 -11.27 -0.75 -7.55
CA ALA A 71 -12.38 -1.57 -8.04
C ALA A 71 -13.55 -0.74 -8.59
N ALA A 72 -13.62 0.53 -8.25
CA ALA A 72 -14.77 1.38 -8.60
C ALA A 72 -14.63 2.01 -9.98
N PRO A 73 -15.75 2.36 -10.63
CA PRO A 73 -15.72 3.02 -11.93
C PRO A 73 -14.99 4.36 -11.95
N ILE A 74 -14.87 5.03 -10.80
CA ILE A 74 -14.16 6.30 -10.70
C ILE A 74 -12.69 6.17 -11.11
N SER A 75 -12.12 4.96 -11.00
CA SER A 75 -10.73 4.69 -11.40
C SER A 75 -10.64 4.01 -12.77
N SER A 76 -11.65 4.15 -13.61
CA SER A 76 -11.72 3.43 -14.89
C SER A 76 -10.57 3.74 -15.84
N TRP A 77 -9.88 4.86 -15.67
CA TRP A 77 -8.72 5.21 -16.48
C TRP A 77 -7.40 4.98 -15.76
N VAL A 78 -7.42 4.18 -14.68
CA VAL A 78 -6.23 3.87 -13.87
C VAL A 78 -5.90 2.39 -14.02
N THR A 79 -4.74 2.10 -14.60
CA THR A 79 -4.22 0.74 -14.70
C THR A 79 -2.70 0.79 -14.68
N GLY A 80 -2.06 -0.29 -14.26
CA GLY A 80 -0.60 -0.38 -14.21
C GLY A 80 0.02 0.40 -13.05
N GLN A 81 -0.76 0.80 -12.06
CA GLN A 81 -0.29 1.66 -10.97
C GLN A 81 -0.16 0.92 -9.66
N VAL A 82 0.78 1.37 -8.84
CA VAL A 82 0.92 0.89 -7.47
C VAL A 82 0.63 2.06 -6.54
N LEU A 83 -0.30 1.87 -5.61
CA LEU A 83 -0.61 2.87 -4.59
C LEU A 83 -0.09 2.37 -3.25
N PHE A 84 0.88 3.09 -2.70
CA PHE A 84 1.41 2.76 -1.38
C PHE A 84 0.57 3.46 -0.31
N VAL A 85 -0.02 2.66 0.58
CA VAL A 85 -0.86 3.14 1.67
C VAL A 85 -0.06 2.95 2.95
N ASN A 86 0.73 3.96 3.29
CA ASN A 86 1.78 3.84 4.30
C ASN A 86 1.89 5.08 5.21
N GLY A 87 0.91 5.98 5.16
CA GLY A 87 0.98 7.22 5.93
C GLY A 87 2.11 8.15 5.50
N GLY A 88 2.70 7.93 4.32
CA GLY A 88 3.81 8.72 3.82
C GLY A 88 5.18 8.22 4.27
N GLY A 89 5.21 7.06 4.94
CA GLY A 89 6.45 6.51 5.47
C GLY A 89 7.43 6.08 4.38
N VAL A 90 8.71 6.17 4.71
CA VAL A 90 9.77 5.78 3.79
C VAL A 90 10.02 4.28 3.87
N GLN A 91 10.07 3.63 2.72
CA GLN A 91 10.43 2.22 2.64
C GLN A 91 11.94 2.11 2.74
N THR A 92 12.43 1.52 3.83
CA THR A 92 13.86 1.43 4.07
C THR A 92 14.48 0.09 3.66
N LEU A 93 13.65 -0.88 3.29
CA LEU A 93 14.12 -2.22 2.93
C LEU A 93 14.26 -2.42 1.43
N ASP A 94 14.06 -1.39 0.68
CA ASP A 94 14.24 -1.42 -0.76
C ASP A 94 15.69 -1.15 -1.15
#